data_38c62ce9f7704081ae1a131f8c8fb55c
#
_entry.id   38c62ce9f7704081ae1a131f8c8fb55c
#
_cell.length_a   1.000
_cell.length_b   1.000
_cell.length_c   1.000
_cell.angle_alpha   90.00
_cell.angle_beta   90.00
_cell.angle_gamma   90.00
#
_symmetry.space_group_name_H-M   'P 1'
#
loop_
_entity.id
_entity.type
_entity.pdbx_description
1 polymer ?
#
loop_
_entity_poly.entity_id
_entity_poly.type
_entity_poly.pdbx_seq_one_letter_code
_entity_poly.pdbx_strand_id
1 'polypeptide(L)'
;MIGLLRSRGVDALAGMPQVFTRSGVTFARPLLTLTRDETTGLCEDLGVEYWDDPTNGDAVDGELPDDYPLRSRVRHDLLPAIERFAGFNVTRHFAESAQLARMDKEYLDQRSDEVMGEAVTAVDRPASSAAVSTDTPRACAADDTNDSGHGIGLMIGVKRIAREPEAIRLRVIAHALSQAGVNASAAQIAAIDRLVVDWHGQGGVSLPRGYSANRKKHVIRVCQDGAHANR
;
A
#
# COMPACT_ATOMS: atom_id res chain seq x y z
N MET A 1 -0.77 -17.31 2.56
CA MET A 1 -2.18 -17.75 2.35
C MET A 1 -3.19 -16.63 2.61
N ILE A 2 -3.41 -16.16 3.84
CA ILE A 2 -4.46 -15.15 4.16
C ILE A 2 -4.32 -13.88 3.30
N GLY A 3 -3.09 -13.42 3.06
CA GLY A 3 -2.83 -12.31 2.15
C GLY A 3 -3.37 -12.55 0.73
N LEU A 4 -3.14 -13.73 0.18
CA LEU A 4 -3.63 -14.11 -1.15
C LEU A 4 -5.16 -14.20 -1.25
N LEU A 5 -5.84 -14.51 -0.14
CA LEU A 5 -7.30 -14.54 -0.09
C LEU A 5 -7.94 -13.15 -0.01
N ARG A 6 -7.19 -12.13 0.43
CA ARG A 6 -7.71 -10.79 0.72
C ARG A 6 -7.16 -9.68 -0.16
N SER A 7 -5.98 -9.85 -0.73
CA SER A 7 -5.29 -8.82 -1.51
C SER A 7 -4.61 -9.41 -2.74
N ARG A 8 -4.00 -8.56 -3.55
CA ARG A 8 -3.37 -8.92 -4.82
C ARG A 8 -1.92 -8.42 -4.88
N GLY A 9 -1.15 -9.00 -5.78
CA GLY A 9 0.22 -8.57 -6.05
C GLY A 9 1.23 -9.08 -5.02
N VAL A 10 2.44 -8.54 -5.08
CA VAL A 10 3.57 -8.96 -4.24
C VAL A 10 3.32 -8.74 -2.75
N ASP A 11 2.53 -7.74 -2.38
CA ASP A 11 2.14 -7.47 -0.98
C ASP A 11 1.35 -8.63 -0.36
N ALA A 12 0.49 -9.26 -1.17
CA ALA A 12 -0.28 -10.42 -0.72
C ALA A 12 0.60 -11.65 -0.49
N LEU A 13 1.68 -11.79 -1.27
CA LEU A 13 2.66 -12.88 -1.16
C LEU A 13 3.65 -12.65 -0.02
N ALA A 14 4.17 -11.44 0.14
CA ALA A 14 5.21 -11.09 1.10
C ALA A 14 4.83 -11.36 2.56
N GLY A 15 3.54 -11.48 2.86
CA GLY A 15 3.05 -11.76 4.21
C GLY A 15 3.29 -10.60 5.20
N MET A 16 3.38 -10.93 6.48
CA MET A 16 3.61 -9.94 7.54
C MET A 16 5.09 -9.51 7.58
N PRO A 17 5.39 -8.21 7.67
CA PRO A 17 6.76 -7.75 7.86
C PRO A 17 7.27 -8.07 9.28
N GLN A 18 8.57 -8.32 9.41
CA GLN A 18 9.22 -8.53 10.72
C GLN A 18 9.23 -7.24 11.55
N VAL A 19 9.44 -6.11 10.89
CA VAL A 19 9.45 -4.77 11.49
C VAL A 19 8.63 -3.84 10.62
N PHE A 20 7.83 -2.98 11.23
CA PHE A 20 7.12 -1.90 10.53
C PHE A 20 6.84 -0.75 11.47
N THR A 21 6.71 0.45 10.93
CA THR A 21 6.37 1.65 11.70
C THR A 21 4.94 2.09 11.36
N ARG A 22 4.15 2.38 12.40
CA ARG A 22 2.81 2.92 12.26
C ARG A 22 2.59 4.04 13.27
N SER A 23 2.17 5.21 12.81
CA SER A 23 1.93 6.39 13.68
C SER A 23 3.12 6.74 14.58
N GLY A 24 4.35 6.64 14.05
CA GLY A 24 5.58 6.91 14.78
C GLY A 24 6.04 5.81 15.75
N VAL A 25 5.28 4.72 15.89
CA VAL A 25 5.63 3.57 16.74
C VAL A 25 6.18 2.44 15.89
N THR A 26 7.34 1.91 16.26
CA THR A 26 7.94 0.75 15.60
C THR A 26 7.47 -0.54 16.26
N PHE A 27 6.93 -1.44 15.45
CA PHE A 27 6.50 -2.77 15.85
C PHE A 27 7.47 -3.81 15.32
N ALA A 28 7.94 -4.71 16.18
CA ALA A 28 8.79 -5.82 15.81
C ALA A 28 8.12 -7.18 16.13
N ARG A 29 8.36 -8.15 15.27
CA ARG A 29 7.89 -9.54 15.41
C ARG A 29 9.09 -10.47 15.40
N PRO A 30 9.84 -10.58 16.51
CA PRO A 30 11.09 -11.34 16.54
C PRO A 30 10.89 -12.84 16.31
N LEU A 31 9.72 -13.39 16.66
CA LEU A 31 9.41 -14.82 16.54
C LEU A 31 8.71 -15.20 15.23
N LEU A 32 8.68 -14.31 14.23
CA LEU A 32 7.95 -14.56 12.98
C LEU A 32 8.50 -15.74 12.16
N THR A 33 9.74 -16.12 12.39
CA THR A 33 10.41 -17.26 11.71
C THR A 33 10.22 -18.59 12.43
N LEU A 34 9.70 -18.57 13.65
CA LEU A 34 9.43 -19.76 14.43
C LEU A 34 8.02 -20.29 14.16
N THR A 35 7.89 -21.59 14.18
CA THR A 35 6.59 -22.27 14.15
C THR A 35 5.88 -22.15 15.50
N ARG A 36 4.60 -22.49 15.53
CA ARG A 36 3.84 -22.56 16.79
C ARG A 36 4.43 -23.63 17.71
N ASP A 37 4.73 -24.81 17.17
CA ASP A 37 5.26 -25.93 17.95
C ASP A 37 6.59 -25.56 18.60
N GLU A 38 7.48 -24.85 17.88
CA GLU A 38 8.74 -24.35 18.44
C GLU A 38 8.51 -23.33 19.54
N THR A 39 7.52 -22.44 19.41
CA THR A 39 7.21 -21.45 20.46
C THR A 39 6.53 -22.10 21.67
N THR A 40 5.68 -23.10 21.46
CA THR A 40 5.05 -23.88 22.53
C THR A 40 6.11 -24.67 23.28
N GLY A 41 6.96 -25.42 22.57
CA GLY A 41 8.07 -26.17 23.19
C GLY A 41 9.02 -25.27 24.00
N LEU A 42 9.30 -24.07 23.52
CA LEU A 42 10.11 -23.10 24.27
C LEU A 42 9.42 -22.68 25.59
N CYS A 43 8.10 -22.45 25.58
CA CYS A 43 7.35 -22.14 26.81
C CYS A 43 7.40 -23.29 27.79
N GLU A 44 7.27 -24.53 27.34
CA GLU A 44 7.37 -25.75 28.14
C GLU A 44 8.77 -25.91 28.75
N ASP A 45 9.81 -25.75 27.94
CA ASP A 45 11.22 -25.85 28.40
C ASP A 45 11.58 -24.79 29.46
N LEU A 46 10.99 -23.59 29.35
CA LEU A 46 11.20 -22.50 30.29
C LEU A 46 10.23 -22.50 31.48
N GLY A 47 9.25 -23.41 31.52
CA GLY A 47 8.21 -23.44 32.53
C GLY A 47 7.31 -22.19 32.53
N VAL A 48 7.12 -21.57 31.35
CA VAL A 48 6.26 -20.39 31.20
C VAL A 48 4.83 -20.86 30.95
N GLU A 49 3.93 -20.45 31.85
CA GLU A 49 2.50 -20.69 31.65
C GLU A 49 1.97 -19.82 30.49
N TYR A 50 1.21 -20.42 29.60
CA TYR A 50 0.54 -19.72 28.51
C TYR A 50 -0.92 -20.16 28.40
N TRP A 51 -1.75 -19.25 27.93
CA TRP A 51 -3.15 -19.56 27.66
C TRP A 51 -3.31 -20.06 26.21
N ASP A 52 -3.91 -21.24 26.10
CA ASP A 52 -4.28 -21.77 24.78
C ASP A 52 -5.68 -21.29 24.42
N ASP A 53 -5.73 -20.38 23.43
CA ASP A 53 -6.97 -19.76 22.98
C ASP A 53 -7.86 -20.80 22.24
N PRO A 54 -9.06 -21.14 22.76
CA PRO A 54 -9.94 -22.09 22.11
C PRO A 54 -10.28 -21.76 20.66
N THR A 55 -10.20 -20.46 20.26
CA THR A 55 -10.44 -20.05 18.88
C THR A 55 -9.32 -20.48 17.91
N ASN A 56 -8.23 -21.06 18.42
CA ASN A 56 -7.23 -21.72 17.57
C ASN A 56 -7.75 -22.99 16.91
N GLY A 57 -8.71 -23.68 17.54
CA GLY A 57 -9.37 -24.87 17.02
C GLY A 57 -8.62 -26.18 17.29
N ASP A 58 -7.56 -26.15 18.13
CA ASP A 58 -6.69 -27.32 18.36
C ASP A 58 -7.42 -28.50 19.04
N ALA A 59 -8.55 -28.24 19.72
CA ALA A 59 -9.38 -29.25 20.38
C ALA A 59 -10.60 -29.70 19.54
N VAL A 60 -10.73 -29.26 18.29
CA VAL A 60 -11.87 -29.56 17.43
C VAL A 60 -11.51 -30.70 16.50
N ASP A 61 -12.32 -31.77 16.54
CA ASP A 61 -12.23 -32.87 15.58
C ASP A 61 -13.01 -32.51 14.30
N GLY A 62 -12.38 -32.69 13.13
CA GLY A 62 -12.98 -32.39 11.84
C GLY A 62 -12.77 -30.93 11.39
N GLU A 63 -13.60 -30.43 10.46
CA GLU A 63 -13.48 -29.05 9.94
C GLU A 63 -13.97 -28.02 10.95
N LEU A 64 -13.27 -26.89 11.03
CA LEU A 64 -13.68 -25.80 11.90
C LEU A 64 -14.93 -25.08 11.38
N PRO A 65 -15.88 -24.74 12.26
CA PRO A 65 -17.06 -23.95 11.92
C PRO A 65 -16.71 -22.60 11.26
N ASP A 66 -17.66 -22.06 10.47
CA ASP A 66 -17.46 -20.82 9.70
C ASP A 66 -17.24 -19.57 10.56
N ASP A 67 -17.65 -19.56 11.79
CA ASP A 67 -17.48 -18.49 12.78
C ASP A 67 -16.08 -18.46 13.38
N TYR A 68 -15.27 -19.52 13.21
CA TYR A 68 -13.88 -19.50 13.62
C TYR A 68 -13.04 -18.48 12.81
N PRO A 69 -12.00 -17.87 13.44
CA PRO A 69 -11.13 -16.93 12.73
C PRO A 69 -10.53 -17.56 11.47
N LEU A 70 -10.49 -16.79 10.36
CA LEU A 70 -9.93 -17.30 9.10
C LEU A 70 -8.50 -17.85 9.25
N ARG A 71 -7.69 -17.27 10.17
CA ARG A 71 -6.33 -17.79 10.45
C ARG A 71 -6.35 -19.23 10.99
N SER A 72 -7.32 -19.52 11.84
CA SER A 72 -7.46 -20.86 12.45
C SER A 72 -7.95 -21.87 11.42
N ARG A 73 -8.96 -21.52 10.64
CA ARG A 73 -9.48 -22.35 9.53
C ARG A 73 -8.42 -22.63 8.47
N VAL A 74 -7.59 -21.62 8.10
CA VAL A 74 -6.48 -21.83 7.16
C VAL A 74 -5.44 -22.80 7.71
N ARG A 75 -5.11 -22.72 9.00
CA ARG A 75 -4.11 -23.59 9.62
C ARG A 75 -4.65 -25.00 9.81
N HIS A 76 -5.87 -25.12 10.32
CA HIS A 76 -6.47 -26.38 10.71
C HIS A 76 -7.00 -27.19 9.51
N ASP A 77 -7.66 -26.52 8.56
CA ASP A 77 -8.36 -27.21 7.48
C ASP A 77 -7.63 -27.09 6.13
N LEU A 78 -7.33 -25.86 5.72
CA LEU A 78 -6.86 -25.59 4.35
C LEU A 78 -5.42 -26.06 4.11
N LEU A 79 -4.49 -25.72 5.00
CA LEU A 79 -3.08 -26.09 4.82
C LEU A 79 -2.90 -27.63 4.84
N PRO A 80 -3.47 -28.40 5.79
CA PRO A 80 -3.38 -29.85 5.75
C PRO A 80 -4.06 -30.47 4.52
N ALA A 81 -5.14 -29.89 4.02
CA ALA A 81 -5.78 -30.34 2.79
C ALA A 81 -4.87 -30.17 1.57
N ILE A 82 -4.18 -29.02 1.47
CA ILE A 82 -3.23 -28.76 0.39
C ILE A 82 -2.01 -29.67 0.53
N GLU A 83 -1.50 -29.90 1.74
CA GLU A 83 -0.36 -30.80 1.97
C GLU A 83 -0.67 -32.25 1.61
N ARG A 84 -1.87 -32.74 1.95
CA ARG A 84 -2.34 -34.07 1.51
C ARG A 84 -2.45 -34.17 0.00
N PHE A 85 -2.94 -33.12 -0.65
CA PHE A 85 -3.05 -33.08 -2.11
C PHE A 85 -1.69 -33.03 -2.79
N ALA A 86 -0.77 -32.21 -2.29
CA ALA A 86 0.56 -32.00 -2.86
C ALA A 86 1.54 -33.15 -2.56
N GLY A 87 1.36 -33.86 -1.45
CA GLY A 87 2.25 -34.93 -1.00
C GLY A 87 3.54 -34.47 -0.33
N PHE A 88 3.65 -33.16 0.01
CA PHE A 88 4.80 -32.58 0.70
C PHE A 88 4.40 -31.39 1.59
N ASN A 89 5.35 -30.90 2.42
CA ASN A 89 5.13 -29.77 3.32
C ASN A 89 5.04 -28.45 2.53
N VAL A 90 3.82 -28.03 2.20
CA VAL A 90 3.55 -26.78 1.46
C VAL A 90 3.72 -25.56 2.35
N THR A 91 3.56 -25.69 3.65
CA THR A 91 3.71 -24.57 4.60
C THR A 91 5.11 -23.98 4.52
N ARG A 92 6.14 -24.83 4.47
CA ARG A 92 7.52 -24.42 4.29
C ARG A 92 7.74 -23.71 2.95
N HIS A 93 7.24 -24.27 1.86
CA HIS A 93 7.34 -23.64 0.54
C HIS A 93 6.67 -22.27 0.48
N PHE A 94 5.49 -22.13 1.10
CA PHE A 94 4.84 -20.83 1.20
C PHE A 94 5.63 -19.82 2.04
N ALA A 95 6.27 -20.26 3.11
CA ALA A 95 7.12 -19.40 3.93
C ALA A 95 8.36 -18.92 3.17
N GLU A 96 9.05 -19.82 2.46
CA GLU A 96 10.20 -19.51 1.61
C GLU A 96 9.81 -18.55 0.45
N SER A 97 8.70 -18.84 -0.24
CA SER A 97 8.18 -17.97 -1.30
C SER A 97 7.78 -16.58 -0.77
N ALA A 98 7.19 -16.51 0.42
CA ALA A 98 6.85 -15.25 1.05
C ALA A 98 8.10 -14.43 1.42
N GLN A 99 9.18 -15.10 1.81
CA GLN A 99 10.46 -14.44 2.09
C GLN A 99 11.06 -13.81 0.82
N LEU A 100 11.10 -14.55 -0.29
CA LEU A 100 11.56 -14.02 -1.58
C LEU A 100 10.70 -12.85 -2.04
N ALA A 101 9.37 -13.01 -2.00
CA ALA A 101 8.45 -11.94 -2.37
C ALA A 101 8.60 -10.69 -1.49
N ARG A 102 9.02 -10.85 -0.23
CA ARG A 102 9.31 -9.72 0.66
C ARG A 102 10.56 -8.96 0.22
N MET A 103 11.63 -9.67 -0.14
CA MET A 103 12.87 -9.05 -0.66
C MET A 103 12.59 -8.27 -1.94
N ASP A 104 11.81 -8.85 -2.87
CA ASP A 104 11.39 -8.17 -4.10
C ASP A 104 10.55 -6.92 -3.79
N LYS A 105 9.61 -7.03 -2.84
CA LYS A 105 8.79 -5.91 -2.39
C LYS A 105 9.64 -4.79 -1.81
N GLU A 106 10.55 -5.11 -0.90
CA GLU A 106 11.43 -4.12 -0.26
C GLU A 106 12.28 -3.36 -1.28
N TYR A 107 12.84 -4.06 -2.26
CA TYR A 107 13.59 -3.43 -3.35
C TYR A 107 12.69 -2.50 -4.20
N LEU A 108 11.50 -2.95 -4.57
CA LEU A 108 10.57 -2.16 -5.37
C LEU A 108 10.04 -0.94 -4.61
N ASP A 109 9.80 -1.07 -3.31
CA ASP A 109 9.36 0.03 -2.46
C ASP A 109 10.47 1.07 -2.29
N GLN A 110 11.70 0.62 -1.97
CA GLN A 110 12.85 1.51 -1.88
C GLN A 110 13.06 2.28 -3.19
N ARG A 111 13.03 1.59 -4.32
CA ARG A 111 13.18 2.23 -5.64
C ARG A 111 12.06 3.23 -5.91
N SER A 112 10.84 2.91 -5.51
CA SER A 112 9.68 3.81 -5.67
C SER A 112 9.82 5.06 -4.81
N ASP A 113 10.32 4.93 -3.57
CA ASP A 113 10.52 6.05 -2.65
C ASP A 113 11.61 7.00 -3.15
N GLU A 114 12.72 6.48 -3.71
CA GLU A 114 13.76 7.27 -4.37
C GLU A 114 13.16 8.13 -5.51
N VAL A 115 12.42 7.48 -6.40
CA VAL A 115 11.78 8.15 -7.55
C VAL A 115 10.73 9.15 -7.08
N MET A 116 9.97 8.81 -6.03
CA MET A 116 8.96 9.69 -5.46
C MET A 116 9.58 10.96 -4.89
N GLY A 117 10.71 10.86 -4.17
CA GLY A 117 11.44 12.02 -3.64
C GLY A 117 11.90 13.00 -4.72
N GLU A 118 12.18 12.51 -5.94
CA GLU A 118 12.63 13.34 -7.06
C GLU A 118 11.48 13.86 -7.94
N ALA A 119 10.39 13.11 -8.03
CA ALA A 119 9.31 13.32 -9.00
C ALA A 119 8.05 13.93 -8.40
N VAL A 120 7.82 13.80 -7.10
CA VAL A 120 6.57 14.18 -6.45
C VAL A 120 6.80 15.37 -5.53
N THR A 121 5.98 16.40 -5.68
CA THR A 121 5.99 17.58 -4.80
C THR A 121 4.61 17.73 -4.18
N ALA A 122 4.54 17.67 -2.85
CA ALA A 122 3.34 18.06 -2.12
C ALA A 122 3.18 19.59 -2.23
N VAL A 123 1.98 20.05 -2.47
CA VAL A 123 1.66 21.48 -2.46
C VAL A 123 0.87 21.76 -1.21
N ASP A 124 1.50 22.40 -0.22
CA ASP A 124 0.81 22.81 0.98
C ASP A 124 -0.34 23.76 0.65
N ARG A 125 -1.51 23.41 1.14
CA ARG A 125 -2.66 24.30 1.15
C ARG A 125 -2.31 25.47 2.07
N PRO A 126 -2.30 26.72 1.63
CA PRO A 126 -2.18 27.82 2.58
C PRO A 126 -3.37 27.78 3.53
N ALA A 127 -3.09 27.49 4.80
CA ALA A 127 -4.08 27.62 5.85
C ALA A 127 -4.56 29.08 5.84
N SER A 128 -5.85 29.28 5.67
CA SER A 128 -6.51 30.57 5.77
C SER A 128 -6.20 31.17 7.14
N SER A 129 -5.67 32.38 7.12
CA SER A 129 -5.53 33.40 8.16
C SER A 129 -4.24 33.45 8.98
N ALA A 130 -3.64 34.60 8.82
CA ALA A 130 -2.83 35.41 9.73
C ALA A 130 -1.30 35.29 9.64
N ALA A 131 -0.75 36.45 9.30
CA ALA A 131 0.58 37.01 9.52
C ALA A 131 1.64 36.84 8.43
N VAL A 132 1.83 37.96 7.77
CA VAL A 132 2.94 38.45 6.95
C VAL A 132 4.30 38.09 7.54
N SER A 133 5.14 37.42 6.77
CA SER A 133 6.59 37.66 6.75
C SER A 133 7.19 37.25 5.40
N THR A 134 7.97 38.17 4.91
CA THR A 134 8.68 38.28 3.64
C THR A 134 9.72 37.21 3.40
N ASP A 135 9.96 36.97 2.10
CA ASP A 135 11.03 36.23 1.46
C ASP A 135 10.91 34.68 1.34
N THR A 136 10.29 34.28 0.24
CA THR A 136 10.58 32.99 -0.43
C THR A 136 10.35 33.15 -1.93
N PRO A 137 11.19 32.59 -2.81
CA PRO A 137 11.13 32.87 -4.24
C PRO A 137 9.86 32.36 -4.88
N ARG A 138 9.19 33.26 -5.53
CA ARG A 138 8.02 33.07 -6.40
C ARG A 138 8.38 32.16 -7.57
N ALA A 139 8.15 30.87 -7.43
CA ALA A 139 8.20 29.94 -8.55
C ALA A 139 6.81 29.34 -8.78
N CYS A 140 5.91 30.15 -9.29
CA CYS A 140 4.75 29.80 -10.13
C CYS A 140 4.07 31.14 -10.50
N ALA A 141 4.79 31.94 -11.30
CA ALA A 141 4.19 33.11 -11.93
C ALA A 141 3.12 32.61 -12.91
N ALA A 142 1.96 33.18 -12.74
CA ALA A 142 0.78 33.09 -13.55
C ALA A 142 1.03 33.26 -15.05
N ASP A 143 0.46 32.36 -15.83
CA ASP A 143 -0.22 32.79 -17.04
C ASP A 143 -1.41 31.84 -17.25
N ASP A 144 -2.54 32.39 -17.10
CA ASP A 144 -3.87 32.11 -17.56
C ASP A 144 -4.93 32.21 -16.46
N THR A 145 -5.58 33.36 -16.49
CA THR A 145 -6.82 33.74 -15.84
C THR A 145 -7.95 32.78 -16.24
N ASN A 146 -8.20 31.81 -15.42
CA ASN A 146 -9.49 31.22 -15.07
C ASN A 146 -9.32 29.93 -14.25
N ASP A 147 -8.68 29.98 -13.08
CA ASP A 147 -8.65 28.83 -12.15
C ASP A 147 -9.26 29.26 -10.82
N SER A 148 -10.59 29.11 -10.77
CA SER A 148 -11.38 29.32 -9.56
C SER A 148 -11.06 28.25 -8.52
N GLY A 149 -10.19 28.58 -7.57
CA GLY A 149 -10.27 28.05 -6.20
C GLY A 149 -9.95 26.59 -5.91
N HIS A 150 -9.27 25.84 -6.79
CA HIS A 150 -8.96 24.44 -6.59
C HIS A 150 -7.63 24.29 -5.84
N GLY A 151 -7.67 23.77 -4.61
CA GLY A 151 -6.47 23.44 -3.84
C GLY A 151 -5.69 22.30 -4.53
N ILE A 152 -4.45 22.57 -4.98
CA ILE A 152 -3.58 21.53 -5.52
C ILE A 152 -3.07 20.70 -4.34
N GLY A 153 -3.35 19.40 -4.32
CA GLY A 153 -2.90 18.49 -3.27
C GLY A 153 -1.51 17.92 -3.52
N LEU A 154 -1.17 17.65 -4.81
CA LEU A 154 0.15 17.11 -5.16
C LEU A 154 0.44 17.30 -6.65
N MET A 155 1.74 17.33 -7.00
CA MET A 155 2.24 17.37 -8.37
C MET A 155 3.19 16.22 -8.64
N ILE A 156 3.05 15.57 -9.81
CA ILE A 156 3.93 14.47 -10.25
C ILE A 156 4.63 14.88 -11.54
N GLY A 157 5.96 14.89 -11.52
CA GLY A 157 6.81 15.22 -12.66
C GLY A 157 6.86 14.11 -13.70
N VAL A 158 6.19 14.30 -14.84
CA VAL A 158 6.04 13.26 -15.88
C VAL A 158 7.38 12.82 -16.45
N LYS A 159 8.30 13.76 -16.76
CA LYS A 159 9.60 13.43 -17.37
C LYS A 159 10.43 12.47 -16.52
N ARG A 160 10.31 12.56 -15.19
CA ARG A 160 11.07 11.72 -14.26
C ARG A 160 10.49 10.33 -14.21
N ILE A 161 9.18 10.21 -13.97
CA ILE A 161 8.55 8.90 -13.82
C ILE A 161 8.43 8.13 -15.13
N ALA A 162 8.33 8.82 -16.28
CA ALA A 162 8.25 8.16 -17.60
C ALA A 162 9.48 7.32 -17.97
N ARG A 163 10.61 7.52 -17.27
CA ARG A 163 11.85 6.74 -17.47
C ARG A 163 11.86 5.43 -16.71
N GLU A 164 10.94 5.27 -15.77
CA GLU A 164 10.89 4.11 -14.90
C GLU A 164 10.03 2.99 -15.52
N PRO A 165 10.30 1.73 -15.19
CA PRO A 165 9.43 0.62 -15.51
C PRO A 165 8.01 0.82 -14.96
N GLU A 166 7.01 0.23 -15.62
CA GLU A 166 5.60 0.32 -15.21
C GLU A 166 5.38 -0.02 -13.75
N ALA A 167 6.04 -1.08 -13.25
CA ALA A 167 5.92 -1.51 -11.86
C ALA A 167 6.34 -0.42 -10.85
N ILE A 168 7.32 0.41 -11.19
CA ILE A 168 7.75 1.54 -10.36
C ILE A 168 6.81 2.73 -10.53
N ARG A 169 6.40 3.06 -11.77
CA ARG A 169 5.48 4.16 -12.03
C ARG A 169 4.16 4.00 -11.28
N LEU A 170 3.55 2.80 -11.36
CA LEU A 170 2.30 2.50 -10.67
C LEU A 170 2.43 2.62 -9.14
N ARG A 171 3.57 2.19 -8.56
CA ARG A 171 3.84 2.34 -7.12
C ARG A 171 4.01 3.80 -6.72
N VAL A 172 4.80 4.57 -7.45
CA VAL A 172 5.00 6.01 -7.21
C VAL A 172 3.66 6.74 -7.22
N ILE A 173 2.82 6.48 -8.23
CA ILE A 173 1.48 7.08 -8.33
C ILE A 173 0.62 6.69 -7.14
N ALA A 174 0.59 5.40 -6.78
CA ALA A 174 -0.20 4.88 -5.66
C ALA A 174 0.25 5.48 -4.32
N HIS A 175 1.56 5.52 -4.05
CA HIS A 175 2.12 6.08 -2.83
C HIS A 175 1.87 7.58 -2.73
N ALA A 176 2.07 8.33 -3.81
CA ALA A 176 1.81 9.77 -3.86
C ALA A 176 0.34 10.09 -3.56
N LEU A 177 -0.59 9.36 -4.17
CA LEU A 177 -2.03 9.52 -3.89
C LEU A 177 -2.37 9.17 -2.45
N SER A 178 -1.81 8.08 -1.92
CA SER A 178 -2.01 7.67 -0.53
C SER A 178 -1.52 8.71 0.47
N GLN A 179 -0.36 9.33 0.24
CA GLN A 179 0.17 10.42 1.06
C GLN A 179 -0.75 11.65 1.02
N ALA A 180 -1.37 11.93 -0.12
CA ALA A 180 -2.40 12.98 -0.24
C ALA A 180 -3.77 12.58 0.35
N GLY A 181 -3.89 11.40 0.98
CA GLY A 181 -5.14 10.90 1.55
C GLY A 181 -6.16 10.41 0.51
N VAL A 182 -5.72 10.16 -0.72
CA VAL A 182 -6.57 9.72 -1.83
C VAL A 182 -6.41 8.21 -2.05
N ASN A 183 -7.42 7.43 -1.66
CA ASN A 183 -7.44 5.98 -1.87
C ASN A 183 -7.95 5.65 -3.28
N ALA A 184 -7.05 5.64 -4.26
CA ALA A 184 -7.38 5.32 -5.64
C ALA A 184 -7.44 3.82 -5.90
N SER A 185 -8.34 3.39 -6.76
CA SER A 185 -8.40 2.01 -7.25
C SER A 185 -7.26 1.71 -8.24
N ALA A 186 -6.95 0.42 -8.44
CA ALA A 186 -5.95 0.00 -9.43
C ALA A 186 -6.26 0.52 -10.84
N ALA A 187 -7.55 0.59 -11.21
CA ALA A 187 -7.98 1.13 -12.50
C ALA A 187 -7.70 2.63 -12.62
N GLN A 188 -7.87 3.40 -11.54
CA GLN A 188 -7.56 4.84 -11.50
C GLN A 188 -6.05 5.08 -11.54
N ILE A 189 -5.26 4.30 -10.81
CA ILE A 189 -3.79 4.36 -10.87
C ILE A 189 -3.29 4.08 -12.28
N ALA A 190 -3.79 3.02 -12.94
CA ALA A 190 -3.47 2.71 -14.32
C ALA A 190 -3.94 3.80 -15.31
N ALA A 191 -5.07 4.45 -15.04
CA ALA A 191 -5.54 5.58 -15.85
C ALA A 191 -4.61 6.79 -15.73
N ILE A 192 -4.07 7.06 -14.54
CA ILE A 192 -3.07 8.12 -14.33
C ILE A 192 -1.75 7.75 -15.01
N ASP A 193 -1.32 6.47 -14.97
CA ASP A 193 -0.12 6.02 -15.69
C ASP A 193 -0.25 6.24 -17.20
N ARG A 194 -1.43 6.04 -17.80
CA ARG A 194 -1.68 6.41 -19.20
C ARG A 194 -1.50 7.89 -19.48
N LEU A 195 -1.77 8.77 -18.52
CA LEU A 195 -1.42 10.19 -18.66
C LEU A 195 0.09 10.40 -18.74
N VAL A 196 0.93 9.46 -18.25
CA VAL A 196 2.39 9.53 -18.34
C VAL A 196 2.89 9.01 -19.68
N VAL A 197 2.45 7.83 -20.11
CA VAL A 197 3.04 7.09 -21.23
C VAL A 197 2.32 7.28 -22.55
N ASP A 198 1.04 7.59 -22.51
CA ASP A 198 0.16 7.68 -23.71
C ASP A 198 -0.67 8.97 -23.68
N TRP A 199 0.02 10.11 -23.60
CA TRP A 199 -0.62 11.42 -23.55
C TRP A 199 -0.92 11.95 -24.97
N HIS A 200 -2.20 12.17 -25.25
CA HIS A 200 -2.70 12.74 -26.51
C HIS A 200 -3.74 13.85 -26.28
N GLY A 201 -3.75 14.46 -25.08
CA GLY A 201 -4.69 15.53 -24.73
C GLY A 201 -5.98 15.03 -24.09
N GLN A 202 -6.06 13.76 -23.66
CA GLN A 202 -7.21 13.21 -22.97
C GLN A 202 -7.52 13.96 -21.68
N GLY A 203 -8.81 13.91 -21.27
CA GLY A 203 -9.31 14.52 -20.05
C GLY A 203 -8.68 13.92 -18.78
N GLY A 204 -8.90 14.59 -17.66
CA GLY A 204 -8.41 14.17 -16.37
C GLY A 204 -9.08 12.88 -15.86
N VAL A 205 -8.44 12.25 -14.87
CA VAL A 205 -8.94 11.05 -14.19
C VAL A 205 -9.66 11.47 -12.92
N SER A 206 -10.93 11.12 -12.79
CA SER A 206 -11.70 11.33 -11.56
C SER A 206 -11.26 10.39 -10.47
N LEU A 207 -11.06 10.93 -9.25
CA LEU A 207 -10.58 10.23 -8.08
C LEU A 207 -11.59 10.33 -6.93
N PRO A 208 -11.48 9.47 -5.90
CA PRO A 208 -12.35 9.53 -4.74
C PRO A 208 -12.31 10.88 -4.01
N ARG A 209 -13.38 11.20 -3.27
CA ARG A 209 -13.53 12.42 -2.45
C ARG A 209 -13.45 13.72 -3.23
N GLY A 210 -13.87 13.72 -4.51
CA GLY A 210 -13.87 14.91 -5.35
C GLY A 210 -12.46 15.37 -5.77
N TYR A 211 -11.50 14.46 -5.81
CA TYR A 211 -10.20 14.73 -6.42
C TYR A 211 -10.23 14.40 -7.91
N SER A 212 -9.35 15.05 -8.65
CA SER A 212 -9.06 14.76 -10.06
C SER A 212 -7.57 14.84 -10.32
N ALA A 213 -7.07 14.00 -11.24
CA ALA A 213 -5.70 14.02 -11.71
C ALA A 213 -5.67 14.50 -13.17
N ASN A 214 -5.05 15.63 -13.42
CA ASN A 214 -4.99 16.26 -14.74
C ASN A 214 -3.55 16.46 -15.17
N ARG A 215 -3.21 16.10 -16.41
CA ARG A 215 -1.90 16.42 -16.99
C ARG A 215 -1.90 17.79 -17.67
N LYS A 216 -0.95 18.63 -17.26
CA LYS A 216 -0.64 19.90 -17.96
C LYS A 216 0.84 19.92 -18.31
N LYS A 217 1.17 19.85 -19.59
CA LYS A 217 2.55 19.78 -20.09
C LYS A 217 3.34 18.58 -19.47
N HIS A 218 4.28 18.88 -18.60
CA HIS A 218 5.21 17.90 -17.99
C HIS A 218 4.86 17.52 -16.55
N VAL A 219 3.70 17.90 -16.07
CA VAL A 219 3.26 17.66 -14.69
C VAL A 219 1.85 17.10 -14.69
N ILE A 220 1.61 16.11 -13.85
CA ILE A 220 0.26 15.68 -13.46
C ILE A 220 -0.05 16.38 -12.14
N ARG A 221 -1.17 17.11 -12.10
CA ARG A 221 -1.67 17.78 -10.91
C ARG A 221 -2.84 16.99 -10.35
N VAL A 222 -2.79 16.72 -9.06
CA VAL A 222 -3.91 16.14 -8.32
C VAL A 222 -4.53 17.24 -7.49
N CYS A 223 -5.76 17.61 -7.84
CA CYS A 223 -6.49 18.70 -7.20
C CYS A 223 -7.78 18.16 -6.61
N GLN A 224 -8.24 18.76 -5.52
CA GLN A 224 -9.59 18.54 -5.04
C GLN A 224 -10.49 19.51 -5.78
N ASP A 225 -11.42 19.00 -6.58
CA ASP A 225 -12.45 19.80 -7.23
C ASP A 225 -13.31 20.42 -6.11
N GLY A 226 -13.48 21.73 -6.14
CA GLY A 226 -14.36 22.40 -5.18
C GLY A 226 -15.73 21.75 -5.21
N ALA A 227 -16.30 21.50 -4.04
CA ALA A 227 -17.61 20.87 -3.91
C ALA A 227 -18.61 21.62 -4.81
N HIS A 228 -18.97 21.02 -5.93
CA HIS A 228 -20.19 21.41 -6.60
C HIS A 228 -21.33 21.11 -5.62
N ALA A 229 -21.80 22.16 -4.95
CA ALA A 229 -23.03 22.13 -4.20
C ALA A 229 -24.11 21.50 -5.10
N ASN A 230 -24.65 20.40 -4.60
CA ASN A 230 -25.86 19.79 -5.16
C ASN A 230 -26.87 20.85 -5.54
N ARG A 231 -27.27 20.85 -6.78
CA ARG A 231 -28.61 21.23 -7.20
C ARG A 231 -29.32 20.02 -7.76
#